data_0f5e82d7150c13cf136caaa2c1a4b5af
#
_entry.id   0f5e82d7150c13cf136caaa2c1a4b5af
#
_cell.length_a   1.000
_cell.length_b   1.000
_cell.length_c   1.000
_cell.angle_alpha   90.00
_cell.angle_beta   90.00
_cell.angle_gamma   90.00
#
_symmetry.space_group_name_H-M   'P 1'
#
loop_
_entity.id
_entity.type
_entity.pdbx_description
1 polymer ?
#
loop_
_entity_poly.entity_id
_entity_poly.type
_entity_poly.pdbx_seq_one_letter_code
_entity_poly.pdbx_strand_id
1 'polypeptide(L)'
;MPETVLTTVPAGWAVLAGIVLCALAFFAAALDSALSARAEGAGRGGWLAPAWSTVRLLRQRRRTVVTADTLLLRVGAAGMLVGSFLMVAVIPLGRWTLADLDVGVVWFNTVDVMVWALVWLAGWGANSVHGLVGGYRFLAHGLAYELPLMFALVAPAIAAGSLRVGDAAGAQDRLWFVVWMPAAFVIFLIGVTGFSVWGPFAAAVGADVAGGVLAELSGVDRLVLQAGRYAFLAAGAAFSVPLFLGGGAGPFLPEWAWVVVKTVVVLAVLVWLRRKLPVFRPDRFLEFGWVVLLPAAVAQDLVVSLVVVWKG
;
A
#
# COMPACT_ATOMS: atom_id res chain seq x y z
N MET A 1 13.29 19.32 22.26
CA MET A 1 12.51 18.06 22.17
C MET A 1 13.53 16.95 22.08
N PRO A 2 13.44 15.84 22.80
CA PRO A 2 14.33 14.70 22.55
C PRO A 2 14.06 14.25 21.11
N GLU A 3 15.06 14.39 20.25
CA GLU A 3 15.04 13.74 18.93
C GLU A 3 14.79 12.26 19.18
N THR A 4 13.73 11.71 18.61
CA THR A 4 13.56 10.25 18.54
C THR A 4 14.65 9.75 17.62
N VAL A 5 15.83 9.50 18.18
CA VAL A 5 17.00 9.04 17.42
C VAL A 5 16.67 7.66 16.89
N LEU A 6 16.24 7.61 15.63
CA LEU A 6 16.12 6.33 14.93
C LEU A 6 17.49 5.71 14.78
N THR A 7 17.60 4.44 15.15
CA THR A 7 18.82 3.66 14.99
C THR A 7 18.77 2.95 13.64
N THR A 8 19.66 3.31 12.72
CA THR A 8 19.82 2.56 11.47
C THR A 8 20.45 1.21 11.77
N VAL A 9 19.82 0.15 11.28
CA VAL A 9 20.29 -1.22 11.48
C VAL A 9 21.15 -1.70 10.32
N PRO A 10 22.09 -2.66 10.55
CA PRO A 10 22.90 -3.23 9.46
C PRO A 10 22.04 -3.83 8.35
N ALA A 11 22.57 -3.85 7.11
CA ALA A 11 21.87 -4.34 5.92
C ALA A 11 21.30 -5.77 6.07
N GLY A 12 21.89 -6.62 6.88
CA GLY A 12 21.37 -7.97 7.17
C GLY A 12 19.96 -7.99 7.76
N TRP A 13 19.53 -6.92 8.44
CA TRP A 13 18.17 -6.80 8.96
C TRP A 13 17.11 -6.60 7.86
N ALA A 14 17.53 -6.30 6.62
CA ALA A 14 16.62 -6.27 5.47
C ALA A 14 15.90 -7.62 5.26
N VAL A 15 16.57 -8.73 5.60
CA VAL A 15 15.94 -10.06 5.54
C VAL A 15 14.81 -10.17 6.57
N LEU A 16 15.03 -9.70 7.80
CA LEU A 16 13.99 -9.70 8.83
C LEU A 16 12.80 -8.79 8.43
N ALA A 17 13.08 -7.58 7.94
CA ALA A 17 12.05 -6.67 7.46
C ALA A 17 11.25 -7.31 6.31
N GLY A 18 11.92 -8.01 5.40
CA GLY A 18 11.28 -8.78 4.34
C GLY A 18 10.38 -9.92 4.87
N ILE A 19 10.85 -10.65 5.88
CA ILE A 19 10.04 -11.70 6.53
C ILE A 19 8.80 -11.10 7.20
N VAL A 20 8.94 -9.99 7.92
CA VAL A 20 7.80 -9.29 8.55
C VAL A 20 6.81 -8.80 7.50
N LEU A 21 7.29 -8.20 6.41
CA LEU A 21 6.44 -7.76 5.30
C LEU A 21 5.68 -8.94 4.68
N CYS A 22 6.37 -10.06 4.40
CA CYS A 22 5.73 -11.26 3.85
C CYS A 22 4.71 -11.86 4.82
N ALA A 23 4.98 -11.85 6.12
CA ALA A 23 4.04 -12.32 7.14
C ALA A 23 2.77 -11.44 7.19
N LEU A 24 2.92 -10.11 7.15
CA LEU A 24 1.80 -9.16 7.09
C LEU A 24 1.00 -9.30 5.79
N ALA A 25 1.68 -9.45 4.65
CA ALA A 25 1.04 -9.70 3.35
C ALA A 25 0.26 -11.02 3.35
N PHE A 26 0.84 -12.07 3.90
CA PHE A 26 0.16 -13.36 4.05
C PHE A 26 -1.03 -13.27 5.01
N PHE A 27 -0.90 -12.54 6.12
CA PHE A 27 -2.00 -12.29 7.05
C PHE A 27 -3.16 -11.57 6.35
N ALA A 28 -2.88 -10.53 5.53
CA ALA A 28 -3.90 -9.83 4.75
C ALA A 28 -4.62 -10.78 3.78
N ALA A 29 -3.86 -11.62 3.06
CA ALA A 29 -4.42 -12.61 2.14
C ALA A 29 -5.27 -13.67 2.88
N ALA A 30 -4.81 -14.14 4.03
CA ALA A 30 -5.52 -15.11 4.85
C ALA A 30 -6.82 -14.54 5.42
N LEU A 31 -6.77 -13.29 5.92
CA LEU A 31 -7.96 -12.59 6.41
C LEU A 31 -8.98 -12.36 5.30
N ASP A 32 -8.54 -11.91 4.11
CA ASP A 32 -9.42 -11.72 2.96
C ASP A 32 -10.10 -13.03 2.53
N SER A 33 -9.34 -14.11 2.46
CA SER A 33 -9.87 -15.44 2.14
C SER A 33 -10.83 -15.96 3.21
N ALA A 34 -10.55 -15.75 4.49
CA ALA A 34 -11.41 -16.14 5.59
C ALA A 34 -12.74 -15.37 5.58
N LEU A 35 -12.70 -14.06 5.28
CA LEU A 35 -13.90 -13.24 5.14
C LEU A 35 -14.72 -13.64 3.90
N SER A 36 -14.07 -14.05 2.78
CA SER A 36 -14.74 -14.59 1.60
C SER A 36 -15.49 -15.89 1.95
N ALA A 37 -14.79 -16.84 2.55
CA ALA A 37 -15.37 -18.14 2.90
C ALA A 37 -16.59 -18.01 3.82
N ARG A 38 -16.54 -17.04 4.76
CA ARG A 38 -17.69 -16.72 5.62
C ARG A 38 -18.87 -16.14 4.84
N ALA A 39 -18.62 -15.24 3.90
CA ALA A 39 -19.66 -14.63 3.08
C ALA A 39 -20.34 -15.65 2.16
N GLU A 40 -19.60 -16.66 1.71
CA GLU A 40 -20.07 -17.76 0.86
C GLU A 40 -20.69 -18.94 1.64
N GLY A 41 -20.73 -18.85 2.97
CA GLY A 41 -21.24 -19.94 3.81
C GLY A 41 -20.32 -21.17 3.91
N ALA A 42 -19.08 -21.08 3.43
CA ALA A 42 -18.13 -22.19 3.36
C ALA A 42 -17.41 -22.55 4.68
N GLY A 43 -17.84 -21.97 5.81
CA GLY A 43 -17.30 -22.32 7.13
C GLY A 43 -15.91 -21.74 7.44
N ARG A 44 -15.14 -22.42 8.33
CA ARG A 44 -13.87 -21.91 8.89
C ARG A 44 -12.62 -22.12 8.02
N GLY A 45 -12.73 -22.68 6.82
CA GLY A 45 -11.60 -23.17 6.00
C GLY A 45 -10.78 -22.10 5.25
N GLY A 46 -11.15 -20.81 5.30
CA GLY A 46 -10.55 -19.77 4.45
C GLY A 46 -9.11 -19.36 4.77
N TRP A 47 -8.63 -19.55 6.01
CA TRP A 47 -7.32 -19.06 6.46
C TRP A 47 -6.11 -19.66 5.72
N LEU A 48 -6.20 -20.91 5.33
CA LEU A 48 -5.12 -21.60 4.60
C LEU A 48 -5.25 -21.49 3.08
N ALA A 49 -6.32 -20.91 2.57
CA ALA A 49 -6.54 -20.76 1.13
C ALA A 49 -5.39 -20.07 0.38
N PRO A 50 -4.73 -19.00 0.92
CA PRO A 50 -3.58 -18.41 0.27
C PRO A 50 -2.38 -19.36 0.16
N ALA A 51 -2.12 -20.19 1.18
CA ALA A 51 -1.05 -21.19 1.13
C ALA A 51 -1.32 -22.23 0.04
N TRP A 52 -2.53 -22.75 -0.03
CA TRP A 52 -2.94 -23.70 -1.09
C TRP A 52 -2.89 -23.06 -2.48
N SER A 53 -3.33 -21.80 -2.63
CA SER A 53 -3.24 -21.09 -3.90
C SER A 53 -1.80 -20.85 -4.32
N THR A 54 -0.89 -20.55 -3.38
CA THR A 54 0.54 -20.43 -3.64
C THR A 54 1.13 -21.73 -4.15
N VAL A 55 0.88 -22.87 -3.47
CA VAL A 55 1.33 -24.19 -3.92
C VAL A 55 0.78 -24.54 -5.30
N ARG A 56 -0.49 -24.23 -5.55
CA ARG A 56 -1.13 -24.46 -6.86
C ARG A 56 -0.45 -23.64 -7.96
N LEU A 57 -0.20 -22.35 -7.73
CA LEU A 57 0.42 -21.46 -8.71
C LEU A 57 1.89 -21.84 -8.96
N LEU A 58 2.62 -22.31 -7.95
CA LEU A 58 3.99 -22.80 -8.12
C LEU A 58 4.04 -24.08 -9.00
N ARG A 59 3.02 -24.94 -8.92
CA ARG A 59 2.91 -26.15 -9.74
C ARG A 59 2.32 -25.90 -11.13
N GLN A 60 1.68 -24.74 -11.33
CA GLN A 60 1.05 -24.40 -12.60
C GLN A 60 2.10 -24.06 -13.66
N ARG A 61 1.98 -24.64 -14.84
CA ARG A 61 2.81 -24.26 -15.99
C ARG A 61 2.49 -22.82 -16.41
N ARG A 62 3.54 -22.05 -16.71
CA ARG A 62 3.39 -20.73 -17.28
C ARG A 62 2.73 -20.82 -18.65
N ARG A 63 1.74 -19.97 -18.87
CA ARG A 63 1.11 -19.75 -20.17
C ARG A 63 1.40 -18.31 -20.56
N THR A 64 1.83 -18.11 -21.76
CA THR A 64 2.05 -16.79 -22.35
C THR A 64 1.45 -16.78 -23.74
N VAL A 65 0.91 -15.63 -24.15
CA VAL A 65 0.54 -15.41 -25.54
C VAL A 65 1.80 -15.50 -26.41
N VAL A 66 1.72 -16.05 -27.61
CA VAL A 66 2.88 -16.28 -28.48
C VAL A 66 3.66 -15.00 -28.77
N THR A 67 2.96 -13.89 -28.88
CA THR A 67 3.53 -12.57 -29.18
C THR A 67 3.78 -11.71 -27.91
N ALA A 68 3.66 -12.29 -26.70
CA ALA A 68 3.88 -11.56 -25.47
C ALA A 68 5.35 -11.18 -25.27
N ASP A 69 5.60 -9.94 -24.85
CA ASP A 69 6.89 -9.52 -24.34
C ASP A 69 7.05 -9.99 -22.89
N THR A 70 7.69 -11.16 -22.75
CA THR A 70 7.86 -11.80 -21.44
C THR A 70 8.78 -11.02 -20.51
N LEU A 71 9.68 -10.16 -21.02
CA LEU A 71 10.54 -9.32 -20.22
C LEU A 71 9.71 -8.23 -19.54
N LEU A 72 8.94 -7.46 -20.29
CA LEU A 72 8.10 -6.39 -19.77
C LEU A 72 7.07 -6.93 -18.77
N LEU A 73 6.43 -8.05 -19.11
CA LEU A 73 5.46 -8.72 -18.24
C LEU A 73 6.08 -9.11 -16.88
N ARG A 74 7.30 -9.70 -16.91
CA ARG A 74 8.00 -10.12 -15.69
C ARG A 74 8.56 -8.95 -14.90
N VAL A 75 9.10 -7.92 -15.57
CA VAL A 75 9.55 -6.68 -14.91
C VAL A 75 8.36 -6.04 -14.18
N GLY A 76 7.20 -5.93 -14.82
CA GLY A 76 6.00 -5.41 -14.18
C GLY A 76 5.57 -6.26 -12.97
N ALA A 77 5.47 -7.59 -13.13
CA ALA A 77 5.04 -8.47 -12.06
C ALA A 77 6.05 -8.54 -10.89
N ALA A 78 7.35 -8.71 -11.18
CA ALA A 78 8.39 -8.79 -10.15
C ALA A 78 8.66 -7.43 -9.51
N GLY A 79 8.59 -6.35 -10.29
CA GLY A 79 8.76 -4.99 -9.81
C GLY A 79 7.77 -4.62 -8.70
N MET A 80 6.55 -5.12 -8.77
CA MET A 80 5.57 -4.94 -7.68
C MET A 80 6.09 -5.51 -6.34
N LEU A 81 6.70 -6.68 -6.35
CA LEU A 81 7.25 -7.24 -5.12
C LEU A 81 8.51 -6.49 -4.67
N VAL A 82 9.43 -6.20 -5.59
CA VAL A 82 10.66 -5.43 -5.28
C VAL A 82 10.31 -4.04 -4.77
N GLY A 83 9.37 -3.33 -5.40
CA GLY A 83 8.93 -2.01 -4.95
C GLY A 83 8.39 -2.02 -3.52
N SER A 84 7.64 -3.05 -3.13
CA SER A 84 7.15 -3.15 -1.75
C SER A 84 8.29 -3.31 -0.71
N PHE A 85 9.40 -3.98 -1.05
CA PHE A 85 10.59 -4.04 -0.19
C PHE A 85 11.30 -2.68 -0.13
N LEU A 86 11.40 -1.95 -1.24
CA LEU A 86 11.98 -0.60 -1.26
C LEU A 86 11.15 0.36 -0.41
N MET A 87 9.83 0.22 -0.41
CA MET A 87 8.93 1.02 0.41
C MET A 87 9.15 0.79 1.92
N VAL A 88 9.35 -0.47 2.33
CA VAL A 88 9.59 -0.83 3.73
C VAL A 88 10.92 -0.30 4.25
N ALA A 89 11.89 -0.03 3.41
CA ALA A 89 13.23 0.41 3.83
C ALA A 89 13.22 1.67 4.71
N VAL A 90 12.25 2.57 4.50
CA VAL A 90 12.11 3.83 5.26
C VAL A 90 11.09 3.75 6.40
N ILE A 91 10.44 2.59 6.60
CA ILE A 91 9.42 2.42 7.65
C ILE A 91 10.08 2.01 8.96
N PRO A 92 10.01 2.83 10.01
CA PRO A 92 10.61 2.47 11.29
C PRO A 92 9.78 1.40 12.01
N LEU A 93 10.45 0.38 12.51
CA LEU A 93 9.89 -0.62 13.42
C LEU A 93 10.25 -0.25 14.88
N GLY A 94 9.44 0.59 15.50
CA GLY A 94 9.79 1.27 16.74
C GLY A 94 10.93 2.26 16.49
N ARG A 95 12.05 2.08 17.19
CA ARG A 95 13.26 2.90 17.00
C ARG A 95 14.22 2.40 15.92
N TRP A 96 13.95 1.26 15.27
CA TRP A 96 14.82 0.66 14.28
C TRP A 96 14.31 0.94 12.85
N THR A 97 15.19 1.39 11.98
CA THR A 97 14.92 1.58 10.56
C THR A 97 16.06 1.04 9.71
N LEU A 98 15.78 0.58 8.48
CA LEU A 98 16.80 0.17 7.53
C LEU A 98 17.49 1.37 6.89
N ALA A 99 16.71 2.42 6.57
CA ALA A 99 17.21 3.64 5.96
C ALA A 99 16.50 4.85 6.58
N ASP A 100 17.24 5.66 7.32
CA ASP A 100 16.76 6.94 7.84
C ASP A 100 17.12 8.04 6.84
N LEU A 101 16.23 8.26 5.89
CA LEU A 101 16.42 9.24 4.83
C LEU A 101 15.83 10.59 5.24
N ASP A 102 16.55 11.69 4.99
CA ASP A 102 16.04 13.05 5.18
C ASP A 102 14.76 13.34 4.40
N VAL A 103 14.54 12.58 3.33
CA VAL A 103 13.40 12.67 2.43
C VAL A 103 12.59 11.36 2.42
N GLY A 104 12.48 10.67 3.57
CA GLY A 104 11.85 9.36 3.67
C GLY A 104 10.39 9.34 3.20
N VAL A 105 9.62 10.42 3.44
CA VAL A 105 8.26 10.58 2.94
C VAL A 105 8.23 10.65 1.41
N VAL A 106 9.17 11.38 0.80
CA VAL A 106 9.29 11.49 -0.66
C VAL A 106 9.75 10.16 -1.27
N TRP A 107 10.64 9.44 -0.60
CA TRP A 107 11.04 8.10 -1.03
C TRP A 107 9.84 7.16 -1.12
N PHE A 108 8.99 7.14 -0.09
CA PHE A 108 7.77 6.34 -0.08
C PHE A 108 6.88 6.68 -1.28
N ASN A 109 6.61 7.96 -1.54
CA ASN A 109 5.82 8.43 -2.67
C ASN A 109 6.47 8.08 -4.03
N THR A 110 7.80 8.20 -4.13
CA THR A 110 8.50 7.82 -5.36
C THR A 110 8.28 6.34 -5.71
N VAL A 111 8.28 5.47 -4.69
CA VAL A 111 8.07 4.03 -4.89
C VAL A 111 6.62 3.71 -5.26
N ASP A 112 5.64 4.42 -4.70
CA ASP A 112 4.24 4.19 -5.07
C ASP A 112 3.93 4.64 -6.51
N VAL A 113 4.49 5.77 -6.95
CA VAL A 113 4.41 6.23 -8.35
C VAL A 113 4.98 5.20 -9.33
N MET A 114 6.05 4.51 -8.98
CA MET A 114 6.61 3.44 -9.82
C MET A 114 5.59 2.33 -10.12
N VAL A 115 4.61 2.11 -9.25
CA VAL A 115 3.56 1.10 -9.46
C VAL A 115 2.78 1.37 -10.76
N TRP A 116 2.66 2.61 -11.20
CA TRP A 116 2.01 2.95 -12.46
C TRP A 116 2.69 2.28 -13.65
N ALA A 117 4.01 2.45 -13.73
CA ALA A 117 4.80 1.81 -14.78
C ALA A 117 4.75 0.29 -14.67
N LEU A 118 4.86 -0.25 -13.46
CA LEU A 118 4.92 -1.70 -13.23
C LEU A 118 3.61 -2.41 -13.61
N VAL A 119 2.47 -1.90 -13.20
CA VAL A 119 1.16 -2.47 -13.55
C VAL A 119 0.88 -2.31 -15.05
N TRP A 120 1.25 -1.16 -15.62
CA TRP A 120 1.10 -0.93 -17.06
C TRP A 120 1.99 -1.87 -17.87
N LEU A 121 3.28 -2.04 -17.49
CA LEU A 121 4.20 -2.96 -18.15
C LEU A 121 3.68 -4.42 -18.09
N ALA A 122 3.13 -4.85 -16.97
CA ALA A 122 2.56 -6.19 -16.85
C ALA A 122 1.35 -6.37 -17.79
N GLY A 123 0.51 -5.33 -17.94
CA GLY A 123 -0.64 -5.35 -18.84
C GLY A 123 -0.24 -5.26 -20.33
N TRP A 124 0.68 -4.36 -20.66
CA TRP A 124 1.19 -4.16 -22.02
C TRP A 124 1.99 -5.37 -22.49
N GLY A 125 2.93 -5.86 -21.67
CA GLY A 125 3.81 -7.00 -22.01
C GLY A 125 3.05 -8.29 -22.31
N ALA A 126 1.82 -8.45 -21.82
CA ALA A 126 0.97 -9.58 -22.15
C ALA A 126 0.54 -9.63 -23.63
N ASN A 127 0.65 -8.52 -24.38
CA ASN A 127 0.19 -8.35 -25.76
C ASN A 127 -1.22 -8.91 -25.99
N SER A 128 -2.11 -8.58 -25.07
CA SER A 128 -3.52 -9.00 -25.04
C SER A 128 -4.42 -7.81 -24.72
N VAL A 129 -5.57 -7.74 -25.39
CA VAL A 129 -6.57 -6.70 -25.14
C VAL A 129 -7.00 -6.69 -23.67
N HIS A 130 -7.16 -7.86 -23.05
CA HIS A 130 -7.58 -7.97 -21.65
C HIS A 130 -6.54 -7.40 -20.69
N GLY A 131 -5.25 -7.72 -20.88
CA GLY A 131 -4.15 -7.18 -20.09
C GLY A 131 -4.02 -5.67 -20.25
N LEU A 132 -4.11 -5.20 -21.50
CA LEU A 132 -3.99 -3.79 -21.84
C LEU A 132 -5.11 -2.94 -21.22
N VAL A 133 -6.36 -3.40 -21.28
CA VAL A 133 -7.50 -2.74 -20.63
C VAL A 133 -7.27 -2.61 -19.12
N GLY A 134 -6.69 -3.66 -18.49
CA GLY A 134 -6.31 -3.61 -17.07
C GLY A 134 -5.28 -2.53 -16.76
N GLY A 135 -4.21 -2.46 -17.58
CA GLY A 135 -3.17 -1.44 -17.45
C GLY A 135 -3.73 0.00 -17.55
N TYR A 136 -4.53 0.28 -18.56
CA TYR A 136 -5.17 1.61 -18.72
C TYR A 136 -6.17 1.95 -17.62
N ARG A 137 -6.93 0.97 -17.11
CA ARG A 137 -7.80 1.19 -15.94
C ARG A 137 -7.00 1.60 -14.71
N PHE A 138 -5.83 0.99 -14.53
CA PHE A 138 -4.96 1.35 -13.42
C PHE A 138 -4.41 2.77 -13.57
N LEU A 139 -3.93 3.16 -14.76
CA LEU A 139 -3.48 4.53 -15.02
C LEU A 139 -4.57 5.57 -14.74
N ALA A 140 -5.81 5.28 -15.14
CA ALA A 140 -6.94 6.18 -14.86
C ALA A 140 -7.24 6.30 -13.36
N HIS A 141 -7.11 5.22 -12.59
CA HIS A 141 -7.22 5.29 -11.14
C HIS A 141 -6.05 6.06 -10.52
N GLY A 142 -4.82 5.84 -11.01
CA GLY A 142 -3.62 6.52 -10.57
C GLY A 142 -3.77 8.04 -10.67
N LEU A 143 -4.17 8.55 -11.83
CA LEU A 143 -4.43 9.97 -12.06
C LEU A 143 -5.45 10.57 -11.08
N ALA A 144 -6.31 9.75 -10.49
CA ALA A 144 -7.32 10.21 -9.55
C ALA A 144 -6.84 10.25 -8.09
N TYR A 145 -6.02 9.28 -7.65
CA TYR A 145 -5.61 9.21 -6.25
C TYR A 145 -4.24 9.81 -5.97
N GLU A 146 -3.35 9.88 -6.96
CA GLU A 146 -1.93 10.22 -6.74
C GLU A 146 -1.77 11.63 -6.19
N LEU A 147 -2.36 12.62 -6.85
CA LEU A 147 -2.23 14.00 -6.42
C LEU A 147 -2.85 14.24 -5.03
N PRO A 148 -4.07 13.79 -4.71
CA PRO A 148 -4.58 13.82 -3.33
C PRO A 148 -3.68 13.11 -2.33
N LEU A 149 -3.07 11.97 -2.69
CA LEU A 149 -2.16 11.24 -1.83
C LEU A 149 -0.90 12.05 -1.52
N MET A 150 -0.31 12.71 -2.52
CA MET A 150 0.86 13.58 -2.32
C MET A 150 0.57 14.67 -1.28
N PHE A 151 -0.58 15.37 -1.37
CA PHE A 151 -0.98 16.35 -0.37
C PHE A 151 -1.23 15.70 1.01
N ALA A 152 -1.87 14.54 1.05
CA ALA A 152 -2.07 13.82 2.32
C ALA A 152 -0.75 13.42 3.01
N LEU A 153 0.33 13.20 2.26
CA LEU A 153 1.68 12.95 2.78
C LEU A 153 2.36 14.25 3.26
N VAL A 154 2.02 15.38 2.66
CA VAL A 154 2.58 16.69 3.02
C VAL A 154 2.05 17.18 4.36
N ALA A 155 0.78 16.92 4.72
CA ALA A 155 0.20 17.38 5.99
C ALA A 155 1.02 16.97 7.23
N PRO A 156 1.37 15.69 7.44
CA PRO A 156 2.24 15.28 8.55
C PRO A 156 3.65 15.88 8.47
N ALA A 157 4.19 16.05 7.26
CA ALA A 157 5.51 16.66 7.06
C ALA A 157 5.54 18.13 7.46
N ILE A 158 4.50 18.92 7.14
CA ILE A 158 4.32 20.30 7.60
C ILE A 158 4.27 20.34 9.13
N ALA A 159 3.48 19.46 9.74
CA ALA A 159 3.31 19.42 11.19
C ALA A 159 4.60 19.04 11.94
N ALA A 160 5.42 18.19 11.34
CA ALA A 160 6.71 17.78 11.88
C ALA A 160 7.85 18.77 11.54
N GLY A 161 7.66 19.63 10.53
CA GLY A 161 8.71 20.49 9.98
C GLY A 161 9.83 19.69 9.30
N SER A 162 9.58 18.45 8.90
CA SER A 162 10.57 17.51 8.36
C SER A 162 9.95 16.50 7.41
N LEU A 163 10.74 16.03 6.43
CA LEU A 163 10.37 14.92 5.55
C LEU A 163 10.89 13.57 6.03
N ARG A 164 11.58 13.54 7.18
CA ARG A 164 11.99 12.30 7.84
C ARG A 164 10.80 11.61 8.49
N VAL A 165 10.68 10.31 8.29
CA VAL A 165 9.58 9.51 8.87
C VAL A 165 9.67 9.46 10.39
N GLY A 166 10.88 9.44 10.95
CA GLY A 166 11.12 9.44 12.40
C GLY A 166 10.64 10.73 13.07
N ASP A 167 10.89 11.87 12.46
CA ASP A 167 10.47 13.18 12.98
C ASP A 167 8.94 13.31 12.98
N ALA A 168 8.28 12.80 11.91
CA ALA A 168 6.82 12.74 11.85
C ALA A 168 6.23 11.86 12.97
N ALA A 169 6.88 10.75 13.32
CA ALA A 169 6.48 9.90 14.43
C ALA A 169 6.66 10.61 15.77
N GLY A 170 7.82 11.26 15.98
CA GLY A 170 8.14 11.97 17.23
C GLY A 170 7.30 13.22 17.46
N ALA A 171 6.84 13.89 16.41
CA ALA A 171 5.97 15.06 16.52
C ALA A 171 4.56 14.73 17.08
N GLN A 172 4.24 13.46 17.26
CA GLN A 172 2.94 12.96 17.73
C GLN A 172 2.89 12.60 19.22
N ASP A 173 3.88 12.94 20.01
CA ASP A 173 3.98 12.57 21.44
C ASP A 173 2.78 13.02 22.28
N ARG A 174 2.18 14.16 21.96
CA ARG A 174 1.02 14.71 22.70
C ARG A 174 -0.31 14.29 22.11
N LEU A 175 -0.41 14.28 20.79
CA LEU A 175 -1.66 14.00 20.06
C LEU A 175 -1.34 13.39 18.71
N TRP A 176 -1.91 12.22 18.45
CA TRP A 176 -1.74 11.54 17.15
C TRP A 176 -2.34 12.38 16.03
N PHE A 177 -1.66 12.40 14.89
CA PHE A 177 -2.07 13.19 13.73
C PHE A 177 -3.42 12.77 13.18
N VAL A 178 -3.80 11.49 13.29
CA VAL A 178 -5.13 11.03 12.88
C VAL A 178 -6.27 11.79 13.54
N VAL A 179 -6.08 12.36 14.76
CA VAL A 179 -7.14 13.07 15.49
C VAL A 179 -7.43 14.43 14.89
N TRP A 180 -6.40 15.16 14.46
CA TRP A 180 -6.57 16.52 13.92
C TRP A 180 -6.25 16.66 12.41
N MET A 181 -5.80 15.55 11.78
CA MET A 181 -5.65 15.43 10.33
C MET A 181 -6.45 14.24 9.77
N PRO A 182 -7.73 14.07 10.13
CA PRO A 182 -8.48 12.88 9.72
C PRO A 182 -8.69 12.80 8.20
N ALA A 183 -8.81 13.93 7.50
CA ALA A 183 -8.97 13.94 6.06
C ALA A 183 -7.69 13.43 5.37
N ALA A 184 -6.52 13.89 5.78
CA ALA A 184 -5.24 13.41 5.25
C ALA A 184 -5.08 11.89 5.50
N PHE A 185 -5.41 11.40 6.68
CA PHE A 185 -5.35 9.98 7.00
C PHE A 185 -6.28 9.14 6.10
N VAL A 186 -7.54 9.55 5.91
CA VAL A 186 -8.49 8.83 5.05
C VAL A 186 -8.03 8.86 3.60
N ILE A 187 -7.57 10.00 3.10
CA ILE A 187 -7.06 10.15 1.72
C ILE A 187 -5.81 9.27 1.53
N PHE A 188 -4.90 9.24 2.52
CA PHE A 188 -3.76 8.33 2.52
C PHE A 188 -4.20 6.86 2.42
N LEU A 189 -5.18 6.41 3.21
CA LEU A 189 -5.69 5.04 3.13
C LEU A 189 -6.35 4.72 1.78
N ILE A 190 -7.03 5.69 1.17
CA ILE A 190 -7.54 5.55 -0.21
C ILE A 190 -6.37 5.35 -1.17
N GLY A 191 -5.29 6.15 -1.08
CA GLY A 191 -4.07 5.99 -1.85
C GLY A 191 -3.43 4.62 -1.66
N VAL A 192 -3.34 4.12 -0.41
CA VAL A 192 -2.84 2.77 -0.10
C VAL A 192 -3.63 1.69 -0.84
N THR A 193 -4.96 1.78 -0.86
CA THR A 193 -5.78 0.84 -1.63
C THR A 193 -5.60 1.02 -3.14
N GLY A 194 -5.35 2.25 -3.60
CA GLY A 194 -5.08 2.61 -4.99
C GLY A 194 -3.80 1.95 -5.51
N PHE A 195 -2.64 2.29 -4.96
CA PHE A 195 -1.36 1.76 -5.44
C PHE A 195 -1.18 0.26 -5.19
N SER A 196 -1.81 -0.32 -4.16
CA SER A 196 -1.84 -1.78 -3.98
C SER A 196 -2.82 -2.49 -4.91
N VAL A 197 -3.54 -1.75 -5.76
CA VAL A 197 -4.60 -2.25 -6.66
C VAL A 197 -5.61 -3.11 -5.90
N TRP A 198 -6.03 -2.62 -4.73
CA TRP A 198 -6.83 -3.35 -3.75
C TRP A 198 -8.26 -2.82 -3.67
N GLY A 199 -9.17 -3.64 -3.17
CA GLY A 199 -10.54 -3.24 -2.85
C GLY A 199 -11.28 -2.63 -4.03
N PRO A 200 -11.73 -1.37 -3.92
CA PRO A 200 -12.47 -0.67 -4.97
C PRO A 200 -11.72 -0.52 -6.30
N PHE A 201 -10.37 -0.58 -6.27
CA PHE A 201 -9.50 -0.44 -7.45
C PHE A 201 -9.15 -1.79 -8.11
N ALA A 202 -9.67 -2.89 -7.62
CA ALA A 202 -9.34 -4.24 -8.11
C ALA A 202 -9.78 -4.51 -9.57
N ALA A 203 -10.59 -3.65 -10.19
CA ALA A 203 -10.98 -3.77 -11.59
C ALA A 203 -9.79 -3.82 -12.57
N ALA A 204 -8.68 -3.14 -12.24
CA ALA A 204 -7.46 -3.14 -13.05
C ALA A 204 -6.78 -4.51 -13.13
N VAL A 205 -6.96 -5.34 -12.12
CA VAL A 205 -6.36 -6.69 -12.02
C VAL A 205 -7.41 -7.81 -12.11
N GLY A 206 -8.56 -7.55 -12.74
CA GLY A 206 -9.57 -8.57 -13.03
C GLY A 206 -8.97 -9.75 -13.80
N ALA A 207 -9.62 -10.90 -13.69
CA ALA A 207 -9.28 -12.11 -14.44
C ALA A 207 -10.52 -12.70 -15.14
N ASP A 208 -11.56 -11.89 -15.25
CA ASP A 208 -12.85 -12.22 -15.88
C ASP A 208 -12.95 -11.64 -17.30
N VAL A 209 -14.12 -11.76 -17.90
CA VAL A 209 -14.43 -11.27 -19.26
C VAL A 209 -14.25 -9.75 -19.38
N ALA A 210 -14.40 -8.99 -18.29
CA ALA A 210 -14.18 -7.55 -18.29
C ALA A 210 -12.70 -7.17 -18.50
N GLY A 211 -11.78 -8.12 -18.39
CA GLY A 211 -10.36 -7.95 -18.57
C GLY A 211 -9.66 -7.36 -17.34
N GLY A 212 -8.37 -7.51 -17.30
CA GLY A 212 -7.46 -7.02 -16.27
C GLY A 212 -6.09 -7.64 -16.42
N VAL A 213 -5.11 -7.10 -15.72
CA VAL A 213 -3.71 -7.55 -15.85
C VAL A 213 -3.51 -9.02 -15.49
N LEU A 214 -4.32 -9.58 -14.57
CA LEU A 214 -4.23 -10.99 -14.18
C LEU A 214 -4.86 -11.95 -15.20
N ALA A 215 -5.58 -11.49 -16.21
CA ALA A 215 -6.23 -12.34 -17.18
C ALA A 215 -5.25 -13.26 -17.91
N GLU A 216 -4.07 -12.71 -18.29
CA GLU A 216 -3.03 -13.43 -19.03
C GLU A 216 -1.90 -13.96 -18.14
N LEU A 217 -1.85 -13.57 -16.88
CA LEU A 217 -0.83 -14.03 -15.95
C LEU A 217 -1.16 -15.42 -15.40
N SER A 218 -0.18 -16.30 -15.40
CA SER A 218 -0.32 -17.67 -14.90
C SER A 218 0.90 -18.12 -14.11
N GLY A 219 0.74 -19.18 -13.31
CA GLY A 219 1.84 -19.75 -12.55
C GLY A 219 2.56 -18.75 -11.65
N VAL A 220 3.89 -18.77 -11.70
CA VAL A 220 4.74 -17.93 -10.85
C VAL A 220 4.56 -16.44 -11.13
N ASP A 221 4.37 -16.02 -12.38
CA ASP A 221 4.22 -14.60 -12.74
C ASP A 221 2.95 -14.01 -12.10
N ARG A 222 1.86 -14.78 -12.08
CA ARG A 222 0.62 -14.41 -11.35
C ARG A 222 0.83 -14.38 -9.85
N LEU A 223 1.57 -15.35 -9.31
CA LEU A 223 1.88 -15.41 -7.87
C LEU A 223 2.65 -14.18 -7.41
N VAL A 224 3.70 -13.82 -8.14
CA VAL A 224 4.59 -12.70 -7.80
C VAL A 224 3.84 -11.36 -7.85
N LEU A 225 3.00 -11.13 -8.89
CA LEU A 225 2.17 -9.94 -8.96
C LEU A 225 1.18 -9.87 -7.78
N GLN A 226 0.51 -10.98 -7.45
CA GLN A 226 -0.42 -11.02 -6.32
C GLN A 226 0.29 -10.80 -4.98
N ALA A 227 1.46 -11.43 -4.78
CA ALA A 227 2.27 -11.24 -3.59
C ALA A 227 2.71 -9.77 -3.46
N GLY A 228 3.16 -9.14 -4.55
CA GLY A 228 3.51 -7.72 -4.58
C GLY A 228 2.34 -6.82 -4.17
N ARG A 229 1.13 -7.07 -4.66
CA ARG A 229 -0.05 -6.30 -4.28
C ARG A 229 -0.36 -6.38 -2.78
N TYR A 230 -0.33 -7.58 -2.19
CA TYR A 230 -0.53 -7.76 -0.75
C TYR A 230 0.63 -7.14 0.06
N ALA A 231 1.84 -7.21 -0.46
CA ALA A 231 3.01 -6.62 0.17
C ALA A 231 2.94 -5.07 0.14
N PHE A 232 2.51 -4.46 -0.97
CA PHE A 232 2.25 -3.02 -1.03
C PHE A 232 1.13 -2.58 -0.07
N LEU A 233 0.05 -3.36 0.03
CA LEU A 233 -1.01 -3.09 0.99
C LEU A 233 -0.49 -3.11 2.43
N ALA A 234 0.35 -4.10 2.76
CA ALA A 234 0.96 -4.24 4.07
C ALA A 234 1.97 -3.11 4.35
N ALA A 235 2.81 -2.74 3.37
CA ALA A 235 3.76 -1.64 3.49
C ALA A 235 3.04 -0.29 3.68
N GLY A 236 1.98 -0.01 2.90
CA GLY A 236 1.17 1.19 3.05
C GLY A 236 0.47 1.26 4.42
N ALA A 237 -0.10 0.14 4.88
CA ALA A 237 -0.66 0.06 6.23
C ALA A 237 0.42 0.29 7.32
N ALA A 238 1.62 -0.25 7.15
CA ALA A 238 2.73 -0.04 8.08
C ALA A 238 3.21 1.42 8.08
N PHE A 239 3.27 2.08 6.92
CA PHE A 239 3.68 3.48 6.81
C PHE A 239 2.68 4.46 7.45
N SER A 240 1.39 4.10 7.48
CA SER A 240 0.39 4.91 8.18
C SER A 240 0.66 5.07 9.67
N VAL A 241 1.39 4.12 10.28
CA VAL A 241 1.63 4.09 11.72
C VAL A 241 2.58 5.22 12.17
N PRO A 242 3.80 5.36 11.63
CA PRO A 242 4.66 6.49 11.99
C PRO A 242 4.11 7.83 11.51
N LEU A 243 3.33 7.86 10.43
CA LEU A 243 2.86 9.10 9.84
C LEU A 243 1.64 9.69 10.55
N PHE A 244 0.70 8.85 11.05
CA PHE A 244 -0.58 9.32 11.60
C PHE A 244 -0.94 8.75 12.97
N LEU A 245 -0.34 7.63 13.38
CA LEU A 245 -0.75 6.87 14.56
C LEU A 245 0.31 6.87 15.69
N GLY A 246 1.22 7.85 15.66
CA GLY A 246 2.23 8.01 16.71
C GLY A 246 3.28 6.90 16.77
N GLY A 247 3.59 6.26 15.65
CA GLY A 247 4.66 5.25 15.58
C GLY A 247 4.54 4.15 16.64
N GLY A 248 5.63 3.89 17.34
CA GLY A 248 5.72 2.90 18.43
C GLY A 248 5.12 3.34 19.78
N ALA A 249 4.54 4.54 19.89
CA ALA A 249 3.99 5.03 21.14
C ALA A 249 2.79 4.19 21.62
N GLY A 250 2.86 3.73 22.87
CA GLY A 250 1.78 2.98 23.51
C GLY A 250 2.21 2.38 24.85
N PRO A 251 1.25 2.04 25.74
CA PRO A 251 1.54 1.45 27.05
C PRO A 251 1.83 -0.06 26.94
N PHE A 252 2.56 -0.62 27.91
CA PHE A 252 2.77 -2.05 28.18
C PHE A 252 3.58 -2.87 27.16
N LEU A 253 3.55 -2.59 25.87
CA LEU A 253 4.29 -3.33 24.86
C LEU A 253 5.52 -2.54 24.40
N PRO A 254 6.58 -3.23 23.93
CA PRO A 254 7.72 -2.54 23.31
C PRO A 254 7.30 -1.85 22.03
N GLU A 255 8.00 -0.77 21.65
CA GLU A 255 7.68 0.10 20.51
C GLU A 255 7.44 -0.67 19.19
N TRP A 256 8.30 -1.65 18.89
CA TRP A 256 8.17 -2.46 17.68
C TRP A 256 6.85 -3.27 17.65
N ALA A 257 6.42 -3.76 18.83
CA ALA A 257 5.18 -4.53 18.92
C ALA A 257 3.96 -3.63 18.68
N TRP A 258 3.99 -2.38 19.20
CA TRP A 258 2.93 -1.41 18.92
C TRP A 258 2.84 -1.08 17.43
N VAL A 259 3.98 -0.91 16.74
CA VAL A 259 3.97 -0.68 15.28
C VAL A 259 3.29 -1.86 14.58
N VAL A 260 3.65 -3.10 14.93
CA VAL A 260 3.04 -4.30 14.32
C VAL A 260 1.55 -4.39 14.62
N VAL A 261 1.12 -4.18 15.87
CA VAL A 261 -0.30 -4.23 16.27
C VAL A 261 -1.11 -3.19 15.51
N LYS A 262 -0.66 -1.92 15.49
CA LYS A 262 -1.34 -0.85 14.75
C LYS A 262 -1.41 -1.16 13.25
N THR A 263 -0.33 -1.67 12.66
CA THR A 263 -0.30 -2.10 11.26
C THR A 263 -1.33 -3.19 10.99
N VAL A 264 -1.40 -4.21 11.84
CA VAL A 264 -2.38 -5.31 11.71
C VAL A 264 -3.81 -4.78 11.81
N VAL A 265 -4.08 -3.82 12.71
CA VAL A 265 -5.41 -3.19 12.82
C VAL A 265 -5.77 -2.43 11.56
N VAL A 266 -4.88 -1.56 11.05
CA VAL A 266 -5.12 -0.81 9.80
C VAL A 266 -5.33 -1.78 8.63
N LEU A 267 -4.49 -2.80 8.52
CA LEU A 267 -4.57 -3.81 7.48
C LEU A 267 -5.89 -4.58 7.55
N ALA A 268 -6.34 -4.96 8.74
CA ALA A 268 -7.62 -5.62 8.95
C ALA A 268 -8.80 -4.72 8.54
N VAL A 269 -8.75 -3.43 8.85
CA VAL A 269 -9.75 -2.44 8.42
C VAL A 269 -9.78 -2.33 6.89
N LEU A 270 -8.63 -2.22 6.22
CA LEU A 270 -8.56 -2.15 4.75
C LEU A 270 -9.11 -3.41 4.09
N VAL A 271 -8.78 -4.59 4.63
CA VAL A 271 -9.31 -5.87 4.12
C VAL A 271 -10.81 -5.98 4.34
N TRP A 272 -11.33 -5.53 5.50
CA TRP A 272 -12.77 -5.51 5.78
C TRP A 272 -13.52 -4.52 4.88
N LEU A 273 -12.99 -3.31 4.66
CA LEU A 273 -13.59 -2.30 3.79
C LEU A 273 -13.77 -2.78 2.35
N ARG A 274 -12.85 -3.60 1.83
CA ARG A 274 -13.01 -4.23 0.52
C ARG A 274 -14.36 -4.94 0.36
N ARG A 275 -14.89 -5.53 1.44
CA ARG A 275 -16.15 -6.25 1.41
C ARG A 275 -17.38 -5.36 1.48
N LYS A 276 -17.20 -4.12 1.90
CA LYS A 276 -18.27 -3.14 2.06
C LYS A 276 -18.35 -2.15 0.92
N LEU A 277 -17.23 -1.87 0.29
CA LEU A 277 -17.16 -0.90 -0.80
C LEU A 277 -17.32 -1.58 -2.16
N PRO A 278 -18.10 -0.99 -3.09
CA PRO A 278 -18.19 -1.47 -4.45
C PRO A 278 -16.88 -1.23 -5.21
N VAL A 279 -16.70 -1.91 -6.33
CA VAL A 279 -15.62 -1.64 -7.26
C VAL A 279 -15.90 -0.30 -7.96
N PHE A 280 -14.90 0.59 -7.93
CA PHE A 280 -15.03 1.91 -8.54
C PHE A 280 -14.82 1.84 -10.05
N ARG A 281 -15.67 2.56 -10.76
CA ARG A 281 -15.47 2.85 -12.19
C ARG A 281 -14.41 3.95 -12.30
N PRO A 282 -13.41 3.81 -13.19
CA PRO A 282 -12.33 4.78 -13.32
C PRO A 282 -12.81 6.21 -13.57
N ASP A 283 -13.81 6.38 -14.44
CA ASP A 283 -14.41 7.68 -14.77
C ASP A 283 -15.01 8.38 -13.54
N ARG A 284 -15.80 7.65 -12.74
CA ARG A 284 -16.44 8.20 -11.54
C ARG A 284 -15.43 8.48 -10.42
N PHE A 285 -14.44 7.60 -10.29
CA PHE A 285 -13.41 7.82 -9.29
C PHE A 285 -12.49 8.99 -9.66
N LEU A 286 -12.22 9.21 -10.94
CA LEU A 286 -11.46 10.37 -11.41
C LEU A 286 -12.16 11.67 -11.02
N GLU A 287 -13.47 11.78 -11.30
CA GLU A 287 -14.28 12.93 -10.90
C GLU A 287 -14.23 13.15 -9.38
N PHE A 288 -14.45 12.08 -8.59
CA PHE A 288 -14.39 12.15 -7.13
C PHE A 288 -13.00 12.56 -6.62
N GLY A 289 -11.93 12.03 -7.20
CA GLY A 289 -10.55 12.36 -6.84
C GLY A 289 -10.24 13.85 -7.00
N TRP A 290 -10.65 14.43 -8.13
CA TRP A 290 -10.35 15.83 -8.44
C TRP A 290 -11.31 16.82 -7.78
N VAL A 291 -12.57 16.47 -7.63
CA VAL A 291 -13.60 17.40 -7.09
C VAL A 291 -13.71 17.33 -5.58
N VAL A 292 -13.43 16.17 -4.97
CA VAL A 292 -13.60 15.97 -3.52
C VAL A 292 -12.28 15.71 -2.80
N LEU A 293 -11.49 14.70 -3.22
CA LEU A 293 -10.30 14.30 -2.48
C LEU A 293 -9.21 15.37 -2.54
N LEU A 294 -8.95 15.93 -3.72
CA LEU A 294 -7.89 16.95 -3.88
C LEU A 294 -8.22 18.24 -3.11
N PRO A 295 -9.41 18.86 -3.24
CA PRO A 295 -9.74 20.03 -2.43
C PRO A 295 -9.75 19.74 -0.93
N ALA A 296 -10.18 18.55 -0.50
CA ALA A 296 -10.13 18.17 0.90
C ALA A 296 -8.70 18.03 1.43
N ALA A 297 -7.78 17.47 0.65
CA ALA A 297 -6.37 17.38 1.00
C ALA A 297 -5.72 18.76 1.13
N VAL A 298 -5.92 19.63 0.13
CA VAL A 298 -5.40 21.01 0.13
C VAL A 298 -5.98 21.82 1.30
N ALA A 299 -7.28 21.66 1.59
CA ALA A 299 -7.89 22.33 2.75
C ALA A 299 -7.30 21.82 4.08
N GLN A 300 -7.01 20.52 4.18
CA GLN A 300 -6.34 19.96 5.36
C GLN A 300 -4.93 20.52 5.52
N ASP A 301 -4.14 20.63 4.44
CA ASP A 301 -2.78 21.20 4.48
C ASP A 301 -2.81 22.67 4.89
N LEU A 302 -3.79 23.44 4.41
CA LEU A 302 -3.99 24.83 4.81
C LEU A 302 -4.26 24.93 6.33
N VAL A 303 -5.17 24.09 6.84
CA VAL A 303 -5.47 24.06 8.29
C VAL A 303 -4.22 23.70 9.10
N VAL A 304 -3.46 22.69 8.66
CA VAL A 304 -2.21 22.29 9.32
C VAL A 304 -1.21 23.42 9.33
N SER A 305 -0.99 24.08 8.20
CA SER A 305 -0.06 25.20 8.06
C SER A 305 -0.44 26.37 8.98
N LEU A 306 -1.74 26.71 9.05
CA LEU A 306 -2.22 27.77 9.94
C LEU A 306 -1.99 27.41 11.43
N VAL A 307 -2.25 26.16 11.81
CA VAL A 307 -2.02 25.68 13.19
C VAL A 307 -0.54 25.72 13.56
N VAL A 308 0.36 25.32 12.64
CA VAL A 308 1.80 25.33 12.86
C VAL A 308 2.31 26.76 13.02
N VAL A 309 1.91 27.67 12.13
CA VAL A 309 2.30 29.10 12.21
C VAL A 309 1.77 29.76 13.48
N TRP A 310 0.57 29.39 13.93
CA TRP A 310 -0.01 29.98 15.16
C TRP A 310 0.64 29.47 16.45
N LYS A 311 1.23 28.27 16.44
CA LYS A 311 1.93 27.67 17.58
C LYS A 311 3.43 28.03 17.66
N GLY A 312 4.04 28.45 16.57
CA GLY A 312 5.44 28.87 16.48
C GLY A 312 5.60 30.30 16.83
#